data_2fc4cc1e50b929d041c7577be5146b36
#
_entry.id   2fc4cc1e50b929d041c7577be5146b36
#
_cell.length_a   1.000
_cell.length_b   1.000
_cell.length_c   1.000
_cell.angle_alpha   90.00
_cell.angle_beta   90.00
_cell.angle_gamma   90.00
#
_symmetry.space_group_name_H-M   'P 1'
#
loop_
_entity.id
_entity.type
_entity.pdbx_description
1 polymer ?
#
loop_
_entity_poly.entity_id
_entity_poly.type
_entity_poly.pdbx_seq_one_letter_code
_entity_poly.pdbx_strand_id
1 'polypeptide(L)'
;MENYLKPFIPGKGYRGICIFCGEEFYGRLNKLYHYECKIALNNQKASKINRSINPLKKVILKNDMVLRSNYFDDLDQNGFHMDKLIEQGFVFNKFTSVLKYENQIYRRINKFVYSINQNTSRVTITTFISLNKKIIQLKRRNNSRFKIVGN
;
A
#
# COMPACT_ATOMS: atom_id res chain seq x y z
N MET A 1 -14.21 -14.68 41.01
CA MET A 1 -14.95 -14.14 39.82
C MET A 1 -16.32 -14.78 39.83
N GLU A 2 -17.33 -14.02 40.22
CA GLU A 2 -18.71 -14.49 40.12
C GLU A 2 -19.06 -14.65 38.66
N ASN A 3 -19.26 -15.89 38.23
CA ASN A 3 -19.87 -16.21 36.95
C ASN A 3 -21.33 -15.77 36.98
N TYR A 4 -21.60 -14.52 36.63
CA TYR A 4 -22.95 -14.07 36.37
C TYR A 4 -23.46 -14.80 35.11
N LEU A 5 -24.15 -15.91 35.35
CA LEU A 5 -24.88 -16.61 34.31
C LEU A 5 -25.92 -15.64 33.75
N LYS A 6 -25.72 -15.19 32.53
CA LYS A 6 -26.71 -14.33 31.87
C LYS A 6 -28.04 -15.06 31.76
N PRO A 7 -29.16 -14.50 32.26
CA PRO A 7 -30.46 -15.16 32.21
C PRO A 7 -30.89 -15.37 30.74
N PHE A 8 -31.31 -16.57 30.43
CA PHE A 8 -31.87 -16.91 29.12
C PHE A 8 -33.36 -16.63 29.10
N ILE A 9 -33.86 -15.92 28.08
CA ILE A 9 -35.27 -15.62 27.88
C ILE A 9 -35.74 -16.30 26.61
N PRO A 10 -36.71 -17.24 26.68
CA PRO A 10 -37.25 -17.92 25.51
C PRO A 10 -37.71 -16.94 24.43
N GLY A 11 -37.33 -17.18 23.18
CA GLY A 11 -37.65 -16.32 22.03
C GLY A 11 -36.78 -15.06 21.87
N LYS A 12 -36.02 -14.66 22.89
CA LYS A 12 -35.16 -13.45 22.86
C LYS A 12 -33.66 -13.77 23.00
N GLY A 13 -33.30 -14.89 23.63
CA GLY A 13 -31.91 -15.26 23.89
C GLY A 13 -31.43 -14.81 25.30
N TYR A 14 -30.12 -14.69 25.43
CA TYR A 14 -29.51 -14.27 26.70
C TYR A 14 -29.60 -12.75 26.89
N ARG A 15 -30.03 -12.32 28.08
CA ARG A 15 -30.04 -10.92 28.50
C ARG A 15 -28.62 -10.49 28.87
N GLY A 16 -28.13 -9.41 28.30
CA GLY A 16 -26.82 -8.81 28.60
C GLY A 16 -26.89 -7.30 28.68
N ILE A 17 -25.82 -6.70 29.21
CA ILE A 17 -25.62 -5.25 29.22
C ILE A 17 -24.51 -4.91 28.24
N CYS A 18 -24.76 -3.94 27.37
CA CYS A 18 -23.80 -3.48 26.40
C CYS A 18 -22.63 -2.77 27.10
N ILE A 19 -21.41 -3.24 26.90
CA ILE A 19 -20.22 -2.65 27.52
C ILE A 19 -19.97 -1.21 27.02
N PHE A 20 -20.49 -0.85 25.84
CA PHE A 20 -20.27 0.47 25.26
C PHE A 20 -21.25 1.53 25.71
N CYS A 21 -22.55 1.24 25.73
CA CYS A 21 -23.61 2.21 26.10
C CYS A 21 -24.27 1.94 27.44
N GLY A 22 -24.05 0.79 28.04
CA GLY A 22 -24.67 0.42 29.33
C GLY A 22 -26.13 -0.04 29.25
N GLU A 23 -26.74 -0.07 28.08
CA GLU A 23 -28.12 -0.50 27.89
C GLU A 23 -28.24 -2.01 27.74
N GLU A 24 -29.44 -2.52 28.07
CA GLU A 24 -29.73 -3.94 27.93
C GLU A 24 -29.86 -4.37 26.48
N PHE A 25 -29.42 -5.58 26.19
CA PHE A 25 -29.66 -6.23 24.92
C PHE A 25 -29.97 -7.73 25.10
N TYR A 26 -30.52 -8.32 24.03
CA TYR A 26 -30.74 -9.76 23.95
C TYR A 26 -29.95 -10.35 22.82
N GLY A 27 -29.45 -11.58 22.98
CA GLY A 27 -28.67 -12.23 21.92
C GLY A 27 -27.96 -13.48 22.40
N ARG A 28 -26.87 -13.84 21.69
CA ARG A 28 -26.06 -15.02 22.04
C ARG A 28 -25.31 -14.79 23.35
N LEU A 29 -24.98 -15.87 24.07
CA LEU A 29 -24.32 -15.83 25.39
C LEU A 29 -23.04 -14.99 25.39
N ASN A 30 -22.24 -15.04 24.35
CA ASN A 30 -20.96 -14.35 24.21
C ASN A 30 -21.07 -12.93 23.59
N LYS A 31 -22.28 -12.46 23.30
CA LYS A 31 -22.48 -11.10 22.78
C LYS A 31 -22.21 -10.08 23.88
N LEU A 32 -21.39 -9.06 23.58
CA LEU A 32 -20.96 -8.01 24.52
C LEU A 32 -21.50 -6.62 24.17
N TYR A 33 -21.98 -6.41 22.96
CA TYR A 33 -22.39 -5.12 22.44
C TYR A 33 -23.66 -5.21 21.60
N HIS A 34 -24.41 -4.14 21.52
CA HIS A 34 -25.38 -3.92 20.44
C HIS A 34 -24.64 -3.93 19.09
N TYR A 35 -25.34 -4.23 18.01
CA TYR A 35 -24.76 -4.21 16.68
C TYR A 35 -24.20 -2.83 16.31
N GLU A 36 -24.98 -1.77 16.56
CA GLU A 36 -24.59 -0.38 16.30
C GLU A 36 -23.41 0.07 17.15
N CYS A 37 -23.40 -0.30 18.43
CA CYS A 37 -22.29 0.00 19.34
C CYS A 37 -20.99 -0.69 18.91
N LYS A 38 -21.09 -1.90 18.39
CA LYS A 38 -19.92 -2.62 17.83
C LYS A 38 -19.36 -1.91 16.60
N ILE A 39 -20.22 -1.40 15.71
CA ILE A 39 -19.80 -0.60 14.55
C ILE A 39 -19.11 0.68 15.02
N ALA A 40 -19.72 1.43 15.95
CA ALA A 40 -19.15 2.65 16.49
C ALA A 40 -17.76 2.42 17.12
N LEU A 41 -17.60 1.35 17.90
CA LEU A 41 -16.33 0.97 18.50
C LEU A 41 -15.26 0.62 17.46
N ASN A 42 -15.63 -0.11 16.41
CA ASN A 42 -14.72 -0.45 15.33
C ASN A 42 -14.27 0.79 14.54
N ASN A 43 -15.19 1.73 14.29
CA ASN A 43 -14.90 3.00 13.64
C ASN A 43 -13.95 3.87 14.48
N GLN A 44 -14.14 3.91 15.81
CA GLN A 44 -13.21 4.60 16.71
C GLN A 44 -11.82 3.98 16.70
N LYS A 45 -11.71 2.64 16.72
CA LYS A 45 -10.42 1.93 16.61
C LYS A 45 -9.74 2.22 15.28
N ALA A 46 -10.47 2.15 14.17
CA ALA A 46 -9.95 2.47 12.85
C ALA A 46 -9.45 3.92 12.75
N SER A 47 -10.22 4.88 13.32
CA SER A 47 -9.82 6.29 13.38
C SER A 47 -8.55 6.51 14.20
N LYS A 48 -8.40 5.85 15.35
CA LYS A 48 -7.17 5.91 16.16
C LYS A 48 -5.98 5.35 15.41
N ILE A 49 -6.13 4.20 14.75
CA ILE A 49 -5.07 3.59 13.92
C ILE A 49 -4.67 4.55 12.78
N ASN A 50 -5.64 5.14 12.09
CA ASN A 50 -5.37 6.08 11.00
C ASN A 50 -4.64 7.34 11.47
N ARG A 51 -4.93 7.85 12.67
CA ARG A 51 -4.21 8.99 13.27
C ARG A 51 -2.77 8.64 13.65
N SER A 52 -2.51 7.39 14.03
CA SER A 52 -1.18 6.89 14.40
C SER A 52 -0.33 6.42 13.21
N ILE A 53 -0.86 6.47 11.98
CA ILE A 53 -0.07 6.13 10.79
C ILE A 53 1.13 7.05 10.72
N ASN A 54 2.33 6.44 10.70
CA ASN A 54 3.60 7.13 10.56
C ASN A 54 3.54 8.13 9.38
N PRO A 55 3.96 9.39 9.57
CA PRO A 55 4.01 10.41 8.52
C PRO A 55 4.70 9.94 7.24
N LEU A 56 5.78 9.15 7.35
CA LEU A 56 6.46 8.53 6.21
C LEU A 56 5.53 7.64 5.38
N LYS A 57 4.70 6.82 6.04
CA LYS A 57 3.73 5.95 5.35
C LYS A 57 2.71 6.75 4.55
N LYS A 58 2.26 7.89 5.07
CA LYS A 58 1.34 8.81 4.35
C LYS A 58 1.99 9.35 3.08
N VAL A 59 3.25 9.77 3.16
CA VAL A 59 4.00 10.27 2.00
C VAL A 59 4.18 9.17 0.95
N ILE A 60 4.55 7.98 1.35
CA ILE A 60 4.68 6.82 0.44
C ILE A 60 3.36 6.50 -0.24
N LEU A 61 2.23 6.49 0.47
CA LEU A 61 0.90 6.27 -0.11
C LEU A 61 0.55 7.36 -1.13
N LYS A 62 0.84 8.63 -0.82
CA LYS A 62 0.61 9.73 -1.77
C LYS A 62 1.48 9.58 -3.01
N ASN A 63 2.75 9.25 -2.85
CA ASN A 63 3.65 8.98 -3.95
C ASN A 63 3.15 7.83 -4.84
N ASP A 64 2.65 6.74 -4.24
CA ASP A 64 2.05 5.61 -4.98
C ASP A 64 0.85 6.07 -5.83
N MET A 65 -0.02 6.90 -5.27
CA MET A 65 -1.18 7.45 -6.00
C MET A 65 -0.73 8.32 -7.19
N VAL A 66 0.28 9.16 -7.01
CA VAL A 66 0.82 10.02 -8.08
C VAL A 66 1.46 9.17 -9.19
N LEU A 67 2.25 8.15 -8.85
CA LEU A 67 2.82 7.25 -9.85
C LEU A 67 1.72 6.50 -10.60
N ARG A 68 0.71 6.02 -9.91
CA ARG A 68 -0.43 5.31 -10.49
C ARG A 68 -1.20 6.17 -11.49
N SER A 69 -1.43 7.44 -11.17
CA SER A 69 -2.18 8.36 -12.04
C SER A 69 -1.38 8.81 -13.27
N ASN A 70 -0.05 8.73 -13.24
CA ASN A 70 0.85 9.10 -14.33
C ASN A 70 1.43 7.91 -15.08
N TYR A 71 1.16 6.68 -14.64
CA TYR A 71 1.62 5.48 -15.33
C TYR A 71 0.69 5.10 -16.48
N PHE A 72 1.26 4.97 -17.68
CA PHE A 72 0.59 4.48 -18.88
C PHE A 72 1.43 3.35 -19.47
N ASP A 73 0.79 2.21 -19.76
CA ASP A 73 1.48 0.98 -20.18
C ASP A 73 2.30 1.12 -21.47
N ASP A 74 1.96 2.07 -22.35
CA ASP A 74 2.45 2.09 -23.74
C ASP A 74 3.31 3.28 -24.10
N LEU A 75 3.67 4.17 -23.18
CA LEU A 75 3.94 5.49 -23.67
C LEU A 75 5.08 6.19 -23.00
N ASP A 76 5.81 6.83 -23.81
CA ASP A 76 6.83 7.81 -23.57
C ASP A 76 8.07 7.25 -22.88
N GLN A 77 8.91 6.68 -23.70
CA GLN A 77 10.30 6.43 -23.34
C GLN A 77 11.01 7.71 -22.84
N ASN A 78 10.41 8.88 -23.07
CA ASN A 78 10.90 10.17 -22.61
C ASN A 78 10.46 10.56 -21.19
N GLY A 79 9.44 9.89 -20.63
CA GLY A 79 8.95 10.14 -19.27
C GLY A 79 8.32 11.52 -19.07
N PHE A 80 8.14 11.89 -17.80
CA PHE A 80 7.55 13.15 -17.38
C PHE A 80 8.61 14.10 -16.85
N HIS A 81 8.40 15.40 -16.99
CA HIS A 81 9.23 16.37 -16.29
C HIS A 81 8.99 16.31 -14.78
N MET A 82 10.06 16.43 -13.98
CA MET A 82 9.98 16.33 -12.52
C MET A 82 8.96 17.30 -11.91
N ASP A 83 8.87 18.52 -12.46
CA ASP A 83 7.96 19.55 -11.96
C ASP A 83 6.51 19.12 -11.97
N LYS A 84 6.08 18.39 -13.00
CA LYS A 84 4.72 17.84 -13.09
C LYS A 84 4.37 16.94 -11.90
N LEU A 85 5.32 16.13 -11.47
CA LEU A 85 5.12 15.24 -10.32
C LEU A 85 5.18 16.02 -9.00
N ILE A 86 6.05 17.03 -8.90
CA ILE A 86 6.15 17.92 -7.73
C ILE A 86 4.84 18.68 -7.52
N GLU A 87 4.25 19.23 -8.58
CA GLU A 87 2.95 19.92 -8.54
C GLU A 87 1.83 19.02 -8.00
N GLN A 88 1.89 17.73 -8.29
CA GLN A 88 0.97 16.72 -7.74
C GLN A 88 1.31 16.32 -6.30
N GLY A 89 2.37 16.86 -5.73
CA GLY A 89 2.82 16.60 -4.36
C GLY A 89 3.69 15.34 -4.21
N PHE A 90 4.37 14.91 -5.28
CA PHE A 90 5.32 13.80 -5.23
C PHE A 90 6.60 14.21 -4.50
N VAL A 91 7.06 13.36 -3.60
CA VAL A 91 8.28 13.58 -2.80
C VAL A 91 9.35 12.57 -3.22
N PHE A 92 10.33 13.01 -4.00
CA PHE A 92 11.33 12.16 -4.65
C PHE A 92 12.27 11.41 -3.71
N ASN A 93 12.54 11.94 -2.52
CA ASN A 93 13.43 11.32 -1.53
C ASN A 93 12.71 10.31 -0.61
N LYS A 94 11.45 9.99 -0.87
CA LYS A 94 10.64 9.03 -0.10
C LYS A 94 10.21 7.86 -0.98
N PHE A 95 10.83 6.72 -0.76
CA PHE A 95 10.62 5.47 -1.50
C PHE A 95 10.82 4.27 -0.56
N THR A 96 10.42 3.08 -0.98
CA THR A 96 10.51 1.86 -0.16
C THR A 96 11.84 1.12 -0.34
N SER A 97 12.39 1.12 -1.54
CA SER A 97 13.68 0.48 -1.82
C SER A 97 14.35 1.07 -3.07
N VAL A 98 15.64 0.79 -3.20
CA VAL A 98 16.46 1.21 -4.34
C VAL A 98 16.96 -0.03 -5.08
N LEU A 99 16.91 0.04 -6.40
CA LEU A 99 17.44 -0.97 -7.30
C LEU A 99 18.51 -0.32 -8.18
N LYS A 100 19.67 -0.93 -8.28
CA LYS A 100 20.73 -0.48 -9.21
C LYS A 100 20.91 -1.52 -10.29
N TYR A 101 20.81 -1.07 -11.53
CA TYR A 101 21.11 -1.91 -12.68
C TYR A 101 22.00 -1.13 -13.66
N GLU A 102 23.18 -1.66 -13.93
CA GLU A 102 24.26 -0.96 -14.67
C GLU A 102 24.53 0.41 -14.01
N ASN A 103 24.43 1.49 -14.76
CA ASN A 103 24.65 2.86 -14.27
C ASN A 103 23.34 3.59 -13.89
N GLN A 104 22.22 2.86 -13.93
CA GLN A 104 20.90 3.43 -13.66
C GLN A 104 20.41 3.07 -12.24
N ILE A 105 19.93 4.08 -11.53
CA ILE A 105 19.31 3.92 -10.21
C ILE A 105 17.81 4.00 -10.38
N TYR A 106 17.11 2.98 -9.87
CA TYR A 106 15.66 2.90 -9.83
C TYR A 106 15.18 2.96 -8.38
N ARG A 107 14.16 3.75 -8.12
CA ARG A 107 13.51 3.84 -6.82
C ARG A 107 12.15 3.18 -6.88
N ARG A 108 11.84 2.35 -5.91
CA ARG A 108 10.62 1.57 -5.87
C ARG A 108 9.63 2.13 -4.87
N ILE A 109 8.36 2.19 -5.26
CA ILE A 109 7.20 2.44 -4.41
C ILE A 109 6.13 1.41 -4.77
N ASN A 110 5.88 0.44 -3.89
CA ASN A 110 4.97 -0.69 -4.12
C ASN A 110 5.30 -1.44 -5.43
N LYS A 111 4.36 -1.45 -6.37
CA LYS A 111 4.54 -2.09 -7.69
C LYS A 111 5.26 -1.20 -8.71
N PHE A 112 5.36 0.10 -8.46
CA PHE A 112 5.97 1.04 -9.37
C PHE A 112 7.46 1.22 -9.10
N VAL A 113 8.19 1.51 -10.16
CA VAL A 113 9.60 1.85 -10.13
C VAL A 113 9.79 3.10 -10.98
N TYR A 114 10.56 4.05 -10.50
CA TYR A 114 10.90 5.23 -11.28
C TYR A 114 12.40 5.49 -11.30
N SER A 115 12.86 6.09 -12.38
CA SER A 115 14.22 6.57 -12.53
C SER A 115 14.22 8.02 -12.96
N ILE A 116 15.27 8.75 -12.59
CA ILE A 116 15.42 10.17 -12.87
C ILE A 116 16.62 10.33 -13.80
N ASN A 117 16.40 10.97 -14.94
CA ASN A 117 17.49 11.43 -15.79
C ASN A 117 17.91 12.81 -15.32
N GLN A 118 19.07 12.91 -14.69
CA GLN A 118 19.60 14.16 -14.11
C GLN A 118 19.87 15.25 -15.16
N ASN A 119 20.23 14.86 -16.39
CA ASN A 119 20.55 15.81 -17.44
C ASN A 119 19.31 16.51 -18.00
N THR A 120 18.20 15.80 -18.08
CA THR A 120 16.93 16.29 -18.66
C THR A 120 15.85 16.60 -17.65
N SER A 121 16.10 16.31 -16.37
CA SER A 121 15.10 16.42 -15.28
C SER A 121 13.80 15.65 -15.57
N ARG A 122 13.91 14.54 -16.28
CA ARG A 122 12.78 13.69 -16.63
C ARG A 122 12.73 12.42 -15.79
N VAL A 123 11.53 12.00 -15.48
CA VAL A 123 11.22 10.81 -14.68
C VAL A 123 10.54 9.78 -15.56
N THR A 124 11.09 8.58 -15.60
CA THR A 124 10.50 7.43 -16.27
C THR A 124 9.87 6.51 -15.24
N ILE A 125 8.61 6.14 -15.43
CA ILE A 125 7.84 5.28 -14.54
C ILE A 125 7.58 3.94 -15.24
N THR A 126 7.85 2.84 -14.53
CA THR A 126 7.54 1.48 -14.99
C THR A 126 7.05 0.63 -13.82
N THR A 127 6.62 -0.59 -14.08
CA THR A 127 6.34 -1.55 -13.01
C THR A 127 7.57 -2.37 -12.68
N PHE A 128 7.66 -2.81 -11.42
CA PHE A 128 8.76 -3.68 -10.98
C PHE A 128 8.83 -4.99 -11.79
N ILE A 129 7.68 -5.55 -12.14
CA ILE A 129 7.60 -6.77 -12.97
C ILE A 129 8.16 -6.51 -14.38
N SER A 130 7.77 -5.41 -15.01
CA SER A 130 8.24 -5.05 -16.36
C SER A 130 9.74 -4.79 -16.39
N LEU A 131 10.27 -4.09 -15.38
CA LEU A 131 11.70 -3.85 -15.25
C LEU A 131 12.47 -5.16 -15.09
N ASN A 132 12.03 -6.07 -14.23
CA ASN A 132 12.69 -7.37 -14.05
C ASN A 132 12.68 -8.21 -15.31
N LYS A 133 11.57 -8.26 -16.05
CA LYS A 133 11.52 -8.96 -17.35
C LYS A 133 12.54 -8.40 -18.34
N LYS A 134 12.65 -7.08 -18.42
CA LYS A 134 13.63 -6.41 -19.29
C LYS A 134 15.06 -6.76 -18.89
N ILE A 135 15.39 -6.72 -17.61
CA ILE A 135 16.73 -7.08 -17.10
C ILE A 135 17.08 -8.53 -17.41
N ILE A 136 16.17 -9.46 -17.21
CA ILE A 136 16.37 -10.89 -17.50
C ILE A 136 16.60 -11.10 -19.00
N GLN A 137 15.85 -10.44 -19.87
CA GLN A 137 16.01 -10.53 -21.32
C GLN A 137 17.38 -10.00 -21.77
N LEU A 138 17.83 -8.88 -21.22
CA LEU A 138 19.14 -8.32 -21.53
C LEU A 138 20.29 -9.24 -21.09
N LYS A 139 20.21 -9.82 -19.89
CA LYS A 139 21.18 -10.81 -19.42
C LYS A 139 21.26 -12.04 -20.32
N ARG A 140 20.12 -12.56 -20.78
CA ARG A 140 20.07 -13.70 -21.72
C ARG A 140 20.74 -13.36 -23.08
N ARG A 141 20.49 -12.17 -23.63
CA ARG A 141 21.12 -11.71 -24.87
C ARG A 141 22.63 -11.57 -24.74
N ASN A 142 23.13 -11.04 -23.62
CA ASN A 142 24.54 -10.90 -23.36
C ASN A 142 25.22 -12.27 -23.21
N ASN A 143 24.63 -13.21 -22.50
CA ASN A 143 25.15 -14.57 -22.35
C ASN A 143 25.16 -15.35 -23.69
N SER A 144 24.21 -15.11 -24.58
CA SER A 144 24.21 -15.73 -25.92
C SER A 144 25.29 -15.18 -26.83
N ARG A 145 25.71 -13.92 -26.66
CA ARG A 145 26.85 -13.34 -27.42
C ARG A 145 28.19 -13.91 -27.00
N PHE A 146 28.39 -14.34 -25.78
CA PHE A 146 29.63 -14.96 -25.30
C PHE A 146 29.78 -16.43 -25.73
N LYS A 147 28.70 -17.10 -26.17
CA LYS A 147 28.77 -18.50 -26.65
C LYS A 147 29.22 -18.64 -28.11
N ILE A 148 29.35 -17.57 -28.87
CA ILE A 148 29.70 -17.59 -30.30
C ILE A 148 31.21 -17.31 -30.55
N VAL A 149 32.00 -17.01 -29.52
CA VAL A 149 33.44 -16.71 -29.62
C VAL A 149 34.30 -17.88 -29.13
N GLY A 150 33.85 -19.10 -29.29
CA GLY A 150 34.56 -20.31 -28.90
C GLY A 150 34.45 -21.41 -29.97
N ASN A 151 35.08 -21.21 -31.14
CA ASN A 151 35.52 -22.28 -32.06
C ASN A 151 36.83 -21.83 -32.68
#